data_602db4afcc53535ba2ef57ddf33044f0
#
_entry.id   602db4afcc53535ba2ef57ddf33044f0
#
_cell.length_a   1.000
_cell.length_b   1.000
_cell.length_c   1.000
_cell.angle_alpha   90.00
_cell.angle_beta   90.00
_cell.angle_gamma   90.00
#
_symmetry.space_group_name_H-M   'P 1'
#
loop_
_entity.id
_entity.type
_entity.pdbx_description
1 polymer ?
#
loop_
_entity_poly.entity_id
_entity_poly.type
_entity_poly.pdbx_seq_one_letter_code
_entity_poly.pdbx_strand_id
1 'polypeptide(L)'
;MKILGKYKGKLGEIAIWESEQTGDRYYREGEVFQSQSSASGESRFPYVKMMEAFLGDTNSVLLLGCGGGNLATMLARQGKSVTVVDHNPVSFDLAKRFFGLPKEVPCFVADFKEYLLAETRSFDGIAIDVGGPGFCFEEQFDPATCHSIIARLKPSGCAILNMLVATDFDAAPDMISSDLSEGHMTSWIFDHPGRLNRNVLIACLPKLRRAANRHYMAKFSKTVGCGWTLRRPRRPSRGSTSSVVDIACMS
;
A
#
# COMPACT_ATOMS: atom_id res chain seq x y z
N MET A 1 2.00 -27.09 7.68
CA MET A 1 2.81 -25.83 7.50
C MET A 1 4.28 -26.19 7.72
N LYS A 2 5.11 -25.93 6.74
CA LYS A 2 6.56 -26.16 6.76
C LYS A 2 7.29 -24.82 6.86
N ILE A 3 8.27 -24.72 7.78
CA ILE A 3 9.14 -23.56 7.85
C ILE A 3 10.20 -23.67 6.77
N LEU A 4 10.30 -22.65 5.89
CA LEU A 4 11.32 -22.57 4.85
C LEU A 4 12.57 -21.84 5.32
N GLY A 5 12.45 -20.95 6.33
CA GLY A 5 13.56 -20.25 6.93
C GLY A 5 13.14 -19.24 7.97
N LYS A 6 14.11 -18.84 8.81
CA LYS A 6 14.00 -17.79 9.82
C LYS A 6 15.14 -16.82 9.64
N TYR A 7 14.85 -15.53 9.73
CA TYR A 7 15.78 -14.45 9.45
C TYR A 7 15.60 -13.33 10.46
N LYS A 8 16.62 -12.51 10.65
CA LYS A 8 16.53 -11.31 11.50
C LYS A 8 16.00 -10.15 10.65
N GLY A 9 14.79 -9.68 10.96
CA GLY A 9 14.21 -8.47 10.38
C GLY A 9 14.44 -7.23 11.24
N LYS A 10 13.95 -6.09 10.77
CA LYS A 10 14.02 -4.83 11.49
C LYS A 10 12.99 -4.75 12.63
N LEU A 11 11.83 -5.35 12.42
CA LEU A 11 10.71 -5.34 13.37
C LEU A 11 10.60 -6.65 14.18
N GLY A 12 11.57 -7.54 14.06
CA GLY A 12 11.61 -8.80 14.76
C GLY A 12 12.12 -9.97 13.91
N GLU A 13 11.88 -11.21 14.36
CA GLU A 13 12.18 -12.40 13.57
C GLU A 13 11.25 -12.48 12.35
N ILE A 14 11.82 -12.70 11.19
CA ILE A 14 11.08 -13.02 9.97
C ILE A 14 11.05 -14.54 9.83
N ALA A 15 9.86 -15.11 9.70
CA ALA A 15 9.66 -16.51 9.39
C ALA A 15 8.94 -16.67 8.05
N ILE A 16 9.50 -17.51 7.18
CA ILE A 16 8.89 -17.91 5.91
C ILE A 16 8.32 -19.31 6.06
N TRP A 17 7.05 -19.44 5.72
CA TRP A 17 6.30 -20.69 5.82
C TRP A 17 5.76 -21.10 4.46
N GLU A 18 5.50 -22.39 4.28
CA GLU A 18 4.81 -22.95 3.13
C GLU A 18 3.70 -23.90 3.61
N SER A 19 2.52 -23.76 3.02
CA SER A 19 1.43 -24.70 3.24
C SER A 19 1.71 -26.00 2.48
N GLU A 20 1.75 -27.12 3.16
CA GLU A 20 1.93 -28.44 2.54
C GLU A 20 0.73 -28.86 1.68
N GLN A 21 -0.44 -28.27 1.94
CA GLN A 21 -1.66 -28.58 1.20
C GLN A 21 -1.81 -27.77 -0.09
N THR A 22 -1.47 -26.45 -0.03
CA THR A 22 -1.72 -25.53 -1.15
C THR A 22 -0.45 -25.02 -1.82
N GLY A 23 0.72 -25.20 -1.19
CA GLY A 23 1.96 -24.57 -1.61
C GLY A 23 2.00 -23.05 -1.40
N ASP A 24 0.97 -22.47 -0.76
CA ASP A 24 0.96 -21.05 -0.46
C ASP A 24 2.08 -20.69 0.52
N ARG A 25 2.74 -19.57 0.27
CA ARG A 25 3.83 -19.06 1.08
C ARG A 25 3.41 -17.87 1.90
N TYR A 26 3.93 -17.80 3.11
CA TYR A 26 3.62 -16.79 4.11
C TYR A 26 4.91 -16.11 4.56
N TYR A 27 4.89 -14.78 4.59
CA TYR A 27 5.92 -13.96 5.20
C TYR A 27 5.34 -13.37 6.48
N ARG A 28 5.93 -13.74 7.62
CA ARG A 28 5.58 -13.22 8.93
C ARG A 28 6.78 -12.50 9.52
N GLU A 29 6.61 -11.28 10.00
CA GLU A 29 7.61 -10.54 10.77
C GLU A 29 7.03 -10.20 12.15
N GLY A 30 7.71 -10.64 13.20
CA GLY A 30 7.14 -10.64 14.54
C GLY A 30 5.83 -11.40 14.61
N GLU A 31 4.75 -10.75 15.05
CA GLU A 31 3.40 -11.33 15.14
C GLU A 31 2.52 -11.05 13.90
N VAL A 32 3.03 -10.31 12.91
CA VAL A 32 2.24 -9.85 11.77
C VAL A 32 2.54 -10.65 10.50
N PHE A 33 1.49 -11.14 9.84
CA PHE A 33 1.60 -11.69 8.48
C PHE A 33 1.65 -10.52 7.48
N GLN A 34 2.86 -10.29 6.95
CA GLN A 34 3.13 -9.25 5.97
C GLN A 34 2.68 -9.64 4.55
N SER A 35 2.76 -10.93 4.21
CA SER A 35 2.38 -11.41 2.88
C SER A 35 1.91 -12.85 2.91
N GLN A 36 0.95 -13.14 2.03
CA GLN A 36 0.57 -14.50 1.66
C GLN A 36 0.44 -14.56 0.13
N SER A 37 1.04 -15.57 -0.47
CA SER A 37 0.97 -15.76 -1.92
C SER A 37 0.88 -17.22 -2.32
N SER A 38 0.45 -17.46 -3.57
CA SER A 38 0.67 -18.74 -4.23
C SER A 38 2.16 -19.02 -4.38
N ALA A 39 2.53 -20.25 -4.72
CA ALA A 39 3.91 -20.65 -5.06
C ALA A 39 4.47 -19.82 -6.22
N SER A 40 3.61 -19.26 -7.09
CA SER A 40 4.00 -18.37 -8.18
C SER A 40 4.12 -16.90 -7.75
N GLY A 41 3.95 -16.54 -6.48
CA GLY A 41 4.07 -15.16 -5.98
C GLY A 41 2.84 -14.28 -6.16
N GLU A 42 1.71 -14.84 -6.63
CA GLU A 42 0.44 -14.11 -6.72
C GLU A 42 -0.16 -13.94 -5.32
N SER A 43 -0.44 -12.70 -4.93
CA SER A 43 -0.98 -12.41 -3.60
C SER A 43 -2.35 -13.06 -3.35
N ARG A 44 -2.53 -13.56 -2.13
CA ARG A 44 -3.82 -14.01 -1.61
C ARG A 44 -4.61 -12.89 -0.92
N PHE A 45 -3.96 -11.78 -0.63
CA PHE A 45 -4.62 -10.64 0.02
C PHE A 45 -5.46 -9.86 -0.98
N PRO A 46 -6.77 -9.68 -0.72
CA PRO A 46 -7.68 -8.96 -1.63
C PRO A 46 -7.24 -7.53 -1.91
N TYR A 47 -6.73 -6.81 -0.89
CA TYR A 47 -6.28 -5.44 -1.06
C TYR A 47 -5.11 -5.30 -2.04
N VAL A 48 -4.18 -6.26 -2.05
CA VAL A 48 -3.05 -6.27 -3.00
C VAL A 48 -3.54 -6.45 -4.44
N LYS A 49 -4.54 -7.33 -4.65
CA LYS A 49 -5.17 -7.50 -5.97
C LYS A 49 -5.90 -6.23 -6.42
N MET A 50 -6.48 -5.50 -5.48
CA MET A 50 -7.07 -4.20 -5.77
C MET A 50 -6.01 -3.17 -6.18
N MET A 51 -4.89 -3.10 -5.46
CA MET A 51 -3.79 -2.22 -5.82
C MET A 51 -3.23 -2.56 -7.21
N GLU A 52 -3.03 -3.84 -7.52
CA GLU A 52 -2.63 -4.31 -8.85
C GLU A 52 -3.60 -3.86 -9.94
N ALA A 53 -4.89 -4.10 -9.74
CA ALA A 53 -5.93 -3.73 -10.70
C ALA A 53 -6.01 -2.21 -10.91
N PHE A 54 -5.81 -1.42 -9.84
CA PHE A 54 -5.78 0.04 -9.90
C PHE A 54 -4.60 0.56 -10.74
N LEU A 55 -3.47 -0.12 -10.68
CA LEU A 55 -2.26 0.21 -11.43
C LEU A 55 -2.22 -0.44 -12.83
N GLY A 56 -3.31 -1.06 -13.27
CA GLY A 56 -3.37 -1.82 -14.52
C GLY A 56 -2.91 -1.05 -15.76
N ASP A 57 -3.29 0.22 -15.86
CA ASP A 57 -2.98 1.08 -17.02
C ASP A 57 -1.67 1.89 -16.86
N THR A 58 -0.82 1.58 -15.87
CA THR A 58 0.48 2.23 -15.67
C THR A 58 1.61 1.43 -16.32
N ASN A 59 2.70 2.10 -16.72
CA ASN A 59 3.90 1.46 -17.27
C ASN A 59 5.07 1.49 -16.28
N SER A 60 5.24 2.60 -15.55
CA SER A 60 6.28 2.77 -14.53
C SER A 60 5.66 2.94 -13.16
N VAL A 61 6.07 2.10 -12.19
CA VAL A 61 5.49 2.09 -10.84
C VAL A 61 6.60 2.19 -9.80
N LEU A 62 6.44 3.14 -8.87
CA LEU A 62 7.18 3.17 -7.62
C LEU A 62 6.36 2.46 -6.55
N LEU A 63 6.94 1.43 -5.92
CA LEU A 63 6.35 0.73 -4.79
C LEU A 63 7.12 1.08 -3.52
N LEU A 64 6.45 1.67 -2.56
CA LEU A 64 6.94 1.97 -1.22
C LEU A 64 6.43 0.88 -0.26
N GLY A 65 7.35 0.11 0.32
CA GLY A 65 7.09 -1.13 1.05
C GLY A 65 7.25 -2.37 0.15
N CYS A 66 7.93 -3.38 0.66
CA CYS A 66 8.18 -4.63 -0.05
C CYS A 66 7.42 -5.82 0.56
N GLY A 67 7.57 -6.04 1.86
CA GLY A 67 7.12 -7.28 2.49
C GLY A 67 7.64 -8.51 1.73
N GLY A 68 6.75 -9.41 1.30
CA GLY A 68 7.09 -10.52 0.41
C GLY A 68 7.23 -10.14 -1.07
N GLY A 69 7.09 -8.87 -1.44
CA GLY A 69 7.24 -8.38 -2.81
C GLY A 69 6.13 -8.82 -3.77
N ASN A 70 4.97 -9.23 -3.27
CA ASN A 70 3.92 -9.82 -4.12
C ASN A 70 3.37 -8.82 -5.14
N LEU A 71 3.07 -7.58 -4.73
CA LEU A 71 2.59 -6.55 -5.65
C LEU A 71 3.64 -6.26 -6.74
N ALA A 72 4.91 -6.10 -6.34
CA ALA A 72 6.00 -5.87 -7.28
C ALA A 72 6.16 -7.04 -8.27
N THR A 73 6.06 -8.28 -7.77
CA THR A 73 6.12 -9.50 -8.60
C THR A 73 5.00 -9.54 -9.64
N MET A 74 3.76 -9.24 -9.23
CA MET A 74 2.59 -9.25 -10.11
C MET A 74 2.70 -8.16 -11.18
N LEU A 75 3.09 -6.94 -10.81
CA LEU A 75 3.27 -5.82 -11.74
C LEU A 75 4.43 -6.05 -12.72
N ALA A 76 5.57 -6.56 -12.24
CA ALA A 76 6.73 -6.86 -13.10
C ALA A 76 6.41 -7.94 -14.13
N ARG A 77 5.63 -8.96 -13.76
CA ARG A 77 5.15 -10.00 -14.71
C ARG A 77 4.21 -9.48 -15.79
N GLN A 78 3.56 -8.36 -15.54
CA GLN A 78 2.76 -7.65 -16.55
C GLN A 78 3.64 -6.79 -17.48
N GLY A 79 4.96 -6.84 -17.36
CA GLY A 79 5.91 -6.06 -18.16
C GLY A 79 6.08 -4.62 -17.71
N LYS A 80 5.61 -4.26 -16.51
CA LYS A 80 5.78 -2.91 -15.98
C LYS A 80 7.19 -2.70 -15.44
N SER A 81 7.69 -1.46 -15.58
CA SER A 81 8.93 -1.02 -14.93
C SER A 81 8.63 -0.71 -13.46
N VAL A 82 9.01 -1.61 -12.56
CA VAL A 82 8.78 -1.47 -11.13
C VAL A 82 10.06 -1.08 -10.42
N THR A 83 9.98 -0.10 -9.53
CA THR A 83 11.04 0.27 -8.58
C THR A 83 10.50 0.02 -7.17
N VAL A 84 11.23 -0.69 -6.32
CA VAL A 84 10.80 -1.01 -4.95
C VAL A 84 11.70 -0.34 -3.93
N VAL A 85 11.09 0.27 -2.91
CA VAL A 85 11.78 0.89 -1.78
C VAL A 85 11.28 0.25 -0.49
N ASP A 86 12.20 -0.18 0.35
CA ASP A 86 11.88 -0.68 1.68
C ASP A 86 13.03 -0.36 2.64
N HIS A 87 12.69 -0.11 3.88
CA HIS A 87 13.71 0.14 4.91
C HIS A 87 14.42 -1.14 5.39
N ASN A 88 13.83 -2.32 5.11
CA ASN A 88 14.37 -3.61 5.51
C ASN A 88 15.07 -4.32 4.33
N PRO A 89 16.41 -4.35 4.29
CA PRO A 89 17.15 -4.96 3.17
C PRO A 89 16.87 -6.45 3.00
N VAL A 90 16.52 -7.16 4.09
CA VAL A 90 16.26 -8.60 4.07
C VAL A 90 15.00 -8.92 3.27
N SER A 91 14.01 -8.01 3.26
CA SER A 91 12.75 -8.21 2.50
C SER A 91 12.99 -8.48 1.03
N PHE A 92 13.94 -7.79 0.39
CA PHE A 92 14.25 -7.96 -1.03
C PHE A 92 14.80 -9.36 -1.36
N ASP A 93 15.74 -9.86 -0.54
CA ASP A 93 16.32 -11.18 -0.74
C ASP A 93 15.27 -12.28 -0.54
N LEU A 94 14.42 -12.11 0.47
CA LEU A 94 13.33 -13.05 0.74
C LEU A 94 12.26 -13.01 -0.35
N ALA A 95 11.90 -11.83 -0.85
CA ALA A 95 10.97 -11.65 -1.96
C ALA A 95 11.48 -12.35 -3.24
N LYS A 96 12.76 -12.17 -3.56
CA LYS A 96 13.41 -12.82 -4.72
C LYS A 96 13.50 -14.33 -4.54
N ARG A 97 13.84 -14.80 -3.35
CA ARG A 97 14.08 -16.22 -3.08
C ARG A 97 12.79 -17.04 -2.94
N PHE A 98 11.77 -16.47 -2.30
CA PHE A 98 10.59 -17.23 -1.89
C PHE A 98 9.28 -16.79 -2.56
N PHE A 99 9.20 -15.56 -3.07
CA PHE A 99 7.94 -14.98 -3.56
C PHE A 99 7.98 -14.61 -5.04
N GLY A 100 9.04 -14.97 -5.74
CA GLY A 100 9.14 -14.86 -7.19
C GLY A 100 9.37 -13.44 -7.71
N LEU A 101 9.84 -12.52 -6.86
CA LEU A 101 10.26 -11.20 -7.32
C LEU A 101 11.41 -11.34 -8.32
N PRO A 102 11.28 -10.82 -9.56
CA PRO A 102 12.33 -10.89 -10.55
C PRO A 102 13.63 -10.22 -10.07
N LYS A 103 14.78 -10.83 -10.39
CA LYS A 103 16.08 -10.34 -9.90
C LYS A 103 16.45 -8.95 -10.43
N GLU A 104 15.97 -8.63 -11.62
CA GLU A 104 16.19 -7.38 -12.34
C GLU A 104 15.38 -6.21 -11.77
N VAL A 105 14.39 -6.44 -10.94
CA VAL A 105 13.62 -5.36 -10.30
C VAL A 105 14.54 -4.53 -9.40
N PRO A 106 14.70 -3.22 -9.67
CA PRO A 106 15.48 -2.32 -8.82
C PRO A 106 14.88 -2.24 -7.41
N CYS A 107 15.71 -2.47 -6.39
CA CYS A 107 15.35 -2.44 -4.99
C CYS A 107 16.27 -1.48 -4.23
N PHE A 108 15.70 -0.51 -3.50
CA PHE A 108 16.44 0.51 -2.76
C PHE A 108 16.15 0.40 -1.26
N VAL A 109 17.20 0.29 -0.47
CA VAL A 109 17.10 0.30 1.00
C VAL A 109 17.09 1.75 1.48
N ALA A 110 15.91 2.25 1.84
CA ALA A 110 15.74 3.61 2.33
C ALA A 110 14.46 3.75 3.15
N ASP A 111 14.38 4.79 3.98
CA ASP A 111 13.11 5.32 4.44
C ASP A 111 12.32 5.90 3.25
N PHE A 112 11.02 5.64 3.19
CA PHE A 112 10.22 6.02 2.03
C PHE A 112 10.08 7.55 1.86
N LYS A 113 10.07 8.32 2.97
CA LYS A 113 10.02 9.78 2.91
C LYS A 113 11.33 10.36 2.39
N GLU A 114 12.46 9.85 2.91
CA GLU A 114 13.78 10.25 2.44
C GLU A 114 13.96 9.92 0.96
N TYR A 115 13.50 8.75 0.53
CA TYR A 115 13.54 8.36 -0.87
C TYR A 115 12.68 9.29 -1.75
N LEU A 116 11.44 9.60 -1.35
CA LEU A 116 10.56 10.51 -2.09
C LEU A 116 11.16 11.91 -2.25
N LEU A 117 11.89 12.40 -1.24
CA LEU A 117 12.55 13.70 -1.30
C LEU A 117 13.77 13.71 -2.25
N ALA A 118 14.54 12.62 -2.24
CA ALA A 118 15.77 12.49 -3.06
C ALA A 118 15.48 12.09 -4.51
N GLU A 119 14.33 11.42 -4.78
CA GLU A 119 13.97 10.93 -6.12
C GLU A 119 13.63 12.10 -7.04
N THR A 120 14.16 12.06 -8.27
CA THR A 120 13.93 13.10 -9.29
C THR A 120 13.02 12.61 -10.44
N ARG A 121 12.88 11.30 -10.60
CA ARG A 121 12.02 10.70 -11.62
C ARG A 121 10.54 10.87 -11.26
N SER A 122 9.69 10.82 -12.29
CA SER A 122 8.23 10.76 -12.13
C SER A 122 7.71 9.43 -12.64
N PHE A 123 6.66 8.92 -12.01
CA PHE A 123 6.08 7.61 -12.25
C PHE A 123 4.64 7.71 -12.76
N ASP A 124 4.20 6.70 -13.53
CA ASP A 124 2.79 6.58 -13.92
C ASP A 124 1.92 6.14 -12.73
N GLY A 125 2.50 5.34 -11.84
CA GLY A 125 1.84 4.86 -10.63
C GLY A 125 2.76 4.91 -9.42
N ILE A 126 2.19 5.24 -8.25
CA ILE A 126 2.86 5.07 -6.95
C ILE A 126 1.95 4.20 -6.09
N ALA A 127 2.47 3.06 -5.66
CA ALA A 127 1.83 2.18 -4.69
C ALA A 127 2.52 2.31 -3.34
N ILE A 128 1.73 2.44 -2.28
CA ILE A 128 2.25 2.64 -0.92
C ILE A 128 1.63 1.56 -0.04
N ASP A 129 2.48 0.65 0.44
CA ASP A 129 2.11 -0.46 1.31
C ASP A 129 3.14 -0.57 2.45
N VAL A 130 3.22 0.51 3.22
CA VAL A 130 4.10 0.65 4.38
C VAL A 130 3.31 0.53 5.67
N GLY A 131 3.94 0.00 6.71
CA GLY A 131 3.31 -0.13 8.01
C GLY A 131 4.11 -1.07 8.91
N GLY A 132 3.59 -1.28 10.11
CA GLY A 132 4.20 -2.16 11.11
C GLY A 132 3.75 -1.80 12.51
N PRO A 133 4.20 -2.53 13.54
CA PRO A 133 3.93 -2.17 14.92
C PRO A 133 4.40 -0.74 15.24
N GLY A 134 3.50 0.06 15.83
CA GLY A 134 3.78 1.47 16.17
C GLY A 134 3.80 2.45 15.00
N PHE A 135 3.39 2.04 13.79
CA PHE A 135 3.31 2.93 12.64
C PHE A 135 2.07 3.82 12.72
N CYS A 136 2.27 5.11 12.92
CA CYS A 136 1.21 6.12 12.96
C CYS A 136 1.02 6.75 11.58
N PHE A 137 -0.09 6.45 10.91
CA PHE A 137 -0.35 6.92 9.55
C PHE A 137 -0.46 8.43 9.47
N GLU A 138 -1.09 9.09 10.44
CA GLU A 138 -1.26 10.56 10.49
C GLU A 138 0.08 11.29 10.55
N GLU A 139 1.04 10.76 11.33
CA GLU A 139 2.38 11.35 11.45
C GLU A 139 3.25 11.08 10.23
N GLN A 140 3.07 9.90 9.62
CA GLN A 140 3.89 9.49 8.50
C GLN A 140 3.42 10.11 7.17
N PHE A 141 2.12 10.33 7.02
CA PHE A 141 1.51 10.93 5.82
C PHE A 141 0.99 12.34 6.09
N ASP A 142 1.86 13.17 6.65
CA ASP A 142 1.64 14.61 6.79
C ASP A 142 1.47 15.30 5.42
N PRO A 143 0.98 16.55 5.36
CA PRO A 143 0.79 17.28 4.10
C PRO A 143 2.06 17.36 3.23
N ALA A 144 3.25 17.45 3.84
CA ALA A 144 4.52 17.51 3.10
C ALA A 144 4.83 16.17 2.42
N THR A 145 4.60 15.05 3.10
CA THR A 145 4.73 13.70 2.53
C THR A 145 3.73 13.47 1.41
N CYS A 146 2.46 13.85 1.61
CA CYS A 146 1.41 13.78 0.58
C CYS A 146 1.78 14.61 -0.66
N HIS A 147 2.29 15.81 -0.46
CA HIS A 147 2.78 16.67 -1.54
C HIS A 147 3.95 16.01 -2.29
N SER A 148 4.91 15.39 -1.57
CA SER A 148 6.04 14.69 -2.17
C SER A 148 5.60 13.50 -3.04
N ILE A 149 4.59 12.75 -2.61
CA ILE A 149 3.98 11.67 -3.41
C ILE A 149 3.41 12.24 -4.72
N ILE A 150 2.61 13.31 -4.64
CA ILE A 150 2.00 13.94 -5.82
C ILE A 150 3.07 14.49 -6.76
N ALA A 151 4.13 15.10 -6.23
CA ALA A 151 5.24 15.65 -7.01
C ALA A 151 6.03 14.59 -7.80
N ARG A 152 5.99 13.34 -7.37
CA ARG A 152 6.63 12.20 -8.07
C ARG A 152 5.68 11.51 -9.06
N LEU A 153 4.45 11.96 -9.21
CA LEU A 153 3.56 11.47 -10.26
C LEU A 153 3.75 12.24 -11.58
N LYS A 154 3.67 11.53 -12.70
CA LYS A 154 3.46 12.17 -14.00
C LYS A 154 2.10 12.88 -14.02
N PRO A 155 1.87 13.84 -14.94
CA PRO A 155 0.59 14.58 -14.98
C PRO A 155 -0.66 13.72 -15.07
N SER A 156 -0.57 12.53 -15.69
CA SER A 156 -1.65 11.54 -15.78
C SER A 156 -1.52 10.41 -14.76
N GLY A 157 -0.56 10.48 -13.85
CA GLY A 157 -0.24 9.42 -12.90
C GLY A 157 -1.29 9.27 -11.81
N CYS A 158 -1.21 8.14 -11.12
CA CYS A 158 -2.10 7.80 -10.01
C CYS A 158 -1.33 7.26 -8.81
N ALA A 159 -1.91 7.40 -7.61
CA ALA A 159 -1.35 6.80 -6.40
C ALA A 159 -2.40 5.95 -5.68
N ILE A 160 -1.94 4.88 -5.03
CA ILE A 160 -2.76 4.06 -4.16
C ILE A 160 -2.01 3.72 -2.87
N LEU A 161 -2.64 4.04 -1.74
CA LEU A 161 -2.11 3.82 -0.40
C LEU A 161 -2.95 2.76 0.31
N ASN A 162 -2.31 1.74 0.89
CA ASN A 162 -2.91 0.81 1.83
C ASN A 162 -2.67 1.28 3.27
N MET A 163 -3.71 1.26 4.09
CA MET A 163 -3.66 1.58 5.51
C MET A 163 -4.32 0.46 6.32
N LEU A 164 -3.76 0.13 7.46
CA LEU A 164 -4.43 -0.70 8.46
C LEU A 164 -5.21 0.20 9.41
N VAL A 165 -6.53 0.05 9.46
CA VAL A 165 -7.46 0.87 10.23
C VAL A 165 -8.09 0.01 11.33
N ALA A 166 -7.99 0.46 12.58
CA ALA A 166 -8.46 -0.29 13.72
C ALA A 166 -9.99 -0.30 13.85
N THR A 167 -10.62 0.86 13.67
CA THR A 167 -12.07 1.06 13.87
C THR A 167 -12.68 2.00 12.83
N ASP A 168 -14.02 2.15 12.83
CA ASP A 168 -14.73 3.09 11.97
C ASP A 168 -14.56 4.57 12.40
N PHE A 169 -14.02 4.80 13.58
CA PHE A 169 -13.76 6.15 14.13
C PHE A 169 -12.38 6.69 13.78
N ASP A 170 -11.55 5.91 13.13
CA ASP A 170 -10.23 6.33 12.67
C ASP A 170 -10.38 7.42 11.59
N ALA A 171 -9.81 8.59 11.84
CA ALA A 171 -9.89 9.75 10.95
C ALA A 171 -8.75 9.79 9.91
N ALA A 172 -7.69 9.00 10.09
CA ALA A 172 -6.51 9.01 9.22
C ALA A 172 -6.84 8.81 7.74
N PRO A 173 -7.75 7.90 7.33
CA PRO A 173 -8.11 7.75 5.92
C PRO A 173 -8.70 9.01 5.32
N ASP A 174 -9.54 9.73 6.07
CA ASP A 174 -10.18 10.96 5.59
C ASP A 174 -9.19 12.13 5.52
N MET A 175 -8.31 12.28 6.50
CA MET A 175 -7.26 13.30 6.55
C MET A 175 -6.28 13.12 5.39
N ILE A 176 -5.65 11.96 5.29
CA ILE A 176 -4.66 11.65 4.25
C ILE A 176 -5.28 11.73 2.84
N SER A 177 -6.52 11.24 2.69
CA SER A 177 -7.26 11.34 1.43
C SER A 177 -7.54 12.80 1.05
N SER A 178 -7.80 13.68 2.02
CA SER A 178 -7.96 15.10 1.80
C SER A 178 -6.67 15.74 1.29
N ASP A 179 -5.54 15.45 1.95
CA ASP A 179 -4.23 16.01 1.60
C ASP A 179 -3.77 15.51 0.21
N LEU A 180 -3.99 14.23 -0.12
CA LEU A 180 -3.76 13.68 -1.45
C LEU A 180 -4.71 14.25 -2.54
N SER A 181 -5.78 14.93 -2.15
CA SER A 181 -6.74 15.56 -3.09
C SER A 181 -6.37 16.99 -3.45
N GLU A 182 -5.24 17.50 -3.02
CA GLU A 182 -4.82 18.87 -3.32
C GLU A 182 -4.49 19.09 -4.80
N GLY A 183 -4.54 20.35 -5.23
CA GLY A 183 -4.21 20.75 -6.59
C GLY A 183 -5.10 20.09 -7.64
N HIS A 184 -4.48 19.35 -8.57
CA HIS A 184 -5.13 18.70 -9.70
C HIS A 184 -5.60 17.27 -9.42
N MET A 185 -5.39 16.75 -8.21
CA MET A 185 -5.74 15.39 -7.83
C MET A 185 -7.13 15.28 -7.18
N THR A 186 -7.68 14.09 -7.20
CA THR A 186 -8.91 13.71 -6.48
C THR A 186 -8.74 12.31 -5.92
N SER A 187 -9.18 12.10 -4.69
CA SER A 187 -9.06 10.81 -4.00
C SER A 187 -10.40 10.14 -3.74
N TRP A 188 -10.32 8.84 -3.51
CA TRP A 188 -11.41 7.95 -3.15
C TRP A 188 -10.94 6.98 -2.08
N ILE A 189 -11.82 6.62 -1.18
CA ILE A 189 -11.54 5.67 -0.10
C ILE A 189 -12.35 4.40 -0.36
N PHE A 190 -11.65 3.26 -0.41
CA PHE A 190 -12.24 1.93 -0.41
C PHE A 190 -12.11 1.35 0.99
N ASP A 191 -13.22 0.95 1.56
CA ASP A 191 -13.31 0.55 2.96
C ASP A 191 -14.29 -0.61 3.16
N HIS A 192 -14.17 -1.30 4.28
CA HIS A 192 -15.11 -2.30 4.81
C HIS A 192 -15.65 -1.83 6.17
N PRO A 193 -16.56 -0.86 6.23
CA PRO A 193 -17.11 -0.37 7.48
C PRO A 193 -17.69 -1.51 8.33
N GLY A 194 -17.56 -1.39 9.65
CA GLY A 194 -18.02 -2.39 10.60
C GLY A 194 -17.03 -3.53 10.87
N ARG A 195 -15.88 -3.57 10.20
CA ARG A 195 -14.81 -4.53 10.50
C ARG A 195 -13.69 -3.85 11.28
N LEU A 196 -13.21 -4.52 12.32
CA LEU A 196 -12.03 -4.11 13.06
C LEU A 196 -10.75 -4.57 12.34
N ASN A 197 -9.66 -3.84 12.53
CA ASN A 197 -8.31 -4.18 12.02
C ASN A 197 -8.33 -4.56 10.53
N ARG A 198 -8.79 -3.65 9.69
CA ARG A 198 -8.98 -3.86 8.26
C ARG A 198 -8.08 -3.00 7.40
N ASN A 199 -7.79 -3.48 6.21
CA ASN A 199 -7.15 -2.67 5.20
C ASN A 199 -8.17 -1.66 4.62
N VAL A 200 -7.73 -0.41 4.46
CA VAL A 200 -8.43 0.67 3.77
C VAL A 200 -7.52 1.18 2.67
N LEU A 201 -8.06 1.36 1.46
CA LEU A 201 -7.28 1.87 0.35
C LEU A 201 -7.69 3.30 0.01
N ILE A 202 -6.70 4.19 -0.13
CA ILE A 202 -6.88 5.54 -0.66
C ILE A 202 -6.34 5.55 -2.09
N ALA A 203 -7.24 5.75 -3.05
CA ALA A 203 -6.90 5.84 -4.47
C ALA A 203 -6.95 7.30 -4.93
N CYS A 204 -5.87 7.80 -5.53
CA CYS A 204 -5.71 9.18 -5.96
C CYS A 204 -5.49 9.26 -7.47
N LEU A 205 -6.27 10.11 -8.16
CA LEU A 205 -6.32 10.24 -9.63
C LEU A 205 -6.39 11.72 -10.04
N PRO A 206 -5.87 12.10 -11.23
CA PRO A 206 -6.03 13.46 -11.76
C PRO A 206 -7.50 13.86 -11.98
N LYS A 207 -7.86 15.12 -11.67
CA LYS A 207 -9.22 15.67 -11.83
C LYS A 207 -9.70 15.74 -13.28
N LEU A 208 -8.79 15.90 -14.24
CA LEU A 208 -9.10 16.07 -15.67
C LEU A 208 -9.81 14.88 -16.32
N ARG A 209 -9.86 13.74 -15.65
CA ARG A 209 -10.51 12.52 -16.14
C ARG A 209 -11.87 12.23 -15.48
N ARG A 210 -12.70 13.24 -15.16
CA ARG A 210 -13.96 13.01 -14.42
C ARG A 210 -14.87 11.94 -15.03
N ALA A 211 -15.04 11.90 -16.34
CA ALA A 211 -15.83 10.85 -17.01
C ALA A 211 -15.06 9.52 -17.08
N ALA A 212 -13.77 9.57 -17.41
CA ALA A 212 -12.88 8.42 -17.38
C ALA A 212 -12.71 7.85 -15.97
N ASN A 213 -12.62 8.72 -14.93
CA ASN A 213 -12.54 8.29 -13.54
C ASN A 213 -13.78 7.53 -13.09
N ARG A 214 -15.00 7.95 -13.48
CA ARG A 214 -16.22 7.17 -13.17
C ARG A 214 -16.20 5.80 -13.85
N HIS A 215 -15.80 5.73 -15.11
CA HIS A 215 -15.70 4.47 -15.84
C HIS A 215 -14.61 3.56 -15.23
N TYR A 216 -13.45 4.15 -14.93
CA TYR A 216 -12.32 3.47 -14.30
C TYR A 216 -12.72 2.92 -12.91
N MET A 217 -13.35 3.74 -12.07
CA MET A 217 -13.81 3.35 -10.75
C MET A 217 -14.95 2.33 -10.80
N ALA A 218 -15.83 2.39 -11.81
CA ALA A 218 -16.88 1.40 -12.01
C ALA A 218 -16.32 0.05 -12.48
N LYS A 219 -15.32 0.05 -13.36
CA LYS A 219 -14.58 -1.16 -13.76
C LYS A 219 -13.87 -1.77 -12.56
N PHE A 220 -13.23 -0.93 -11.75
CA PHE A 220 -12.52 -1.32 -10.55
C PHE A 220 -13.46 -1.87 -9.47
N SER A 221 -14.59 -1.23 -9.19
CA SER A 221 -15.58 -1.72 -8.22
C SER A 221 -16.15 -3.08 -8.56
N LYS A 222 -16.24 -3.45 -9.86
CA LYS A 222 -16.64 -4.80 -10.30
C LYS A 222 -15.57 -5.86 -10.00
N THR A 223 -14.30 -5.48 -9.98
CA THR A 223 -13.16 -6.37 -9.69
C THR A 223 -13.03 -6.64 -8.18
N VAL A 224 -13.58 -5.74 -7.36
CA VAL A 224 -13.34 -5.66 -5.92
C VAL A 224 -14.15 -6.65 -5.08
N GLY A 225 -15.14 -7.34 -5.63
CA GLY A 225 -15.94 -8.33 -4.89
C GLY A 225 -16.82 -7.76 -3.77
N CYS A 226 -17.67 -8.59 -3.18
CA CYS A 226 -18.62 -8.18 -2.15
C CYS A 226 -17.95 -7.64 -0.88
N GLY A 227 -18.43 -6.49 -0.40
CA GLY A 227 -18.16 -5.96 0.93
C GLY A 227 -17.32 -4.68 0.99
N TRP A 228 -16.62 -4.30 -0.10
CA TRP A 228 -15.94 -3.01 -0.15
C TRP A 228 -16.90 -1.89 -0.53
N THR A 229 -16.85 -0.79 0.22
CA THR A 229 -17.58 0.44 -0.10
C THR A 229 -16.63 1.48 -0.66
N LEU A 230 -17.11 2.25 -1.62
CA LEU A 230 -16.37 3.37 -2.21
C LEU A 230 -16.99 4.67 -1.73
N ARG A 231 -16.18 5.54 -1.11
CA ARG A 231 -16.61 6.85 -0.65
C ARG A 231 -15.62 7.96 -0.94
N ARG A 232 -16.08 9.18 -0.91
CA ARG A 232 -15.23 10.37 -0.85
C ARG A 232 -14.76 10.63 0.58
N PRO A 233 -13.61 11.31 0.78
CA PRO A 233 -13.22 11.76 2.10
C PRO A 233 -14.32 12.64 2.71
N ARG A 234 -14.57 12.43 3.98
CA ARG A 234 -15.45 13.31 4.76
C ARG A 234 -14.72 14.64 4.94
N ARG A 235 -15.42 15.75 4.72
CA ARG A 235 -14.83 17.05 5.05
C ARG A 235 -14.75 17.14 6.58
N PRO A 236 -13.61 17.58 7.17
CA PRO A 236 -13.59 17.89 8.59
C PRO A 236 -14.68 18.93 8.86
N SER A 237 -15.54 18.63 9.82
CA SER A 237 -16.53 19.62 10.28
C SER A 237 -15.76 20.83 10.82
N ARG A 238 -15.94 21.99 10.21
CA ARG A 238 -15.41 23.26 10.77
C ARG A 238 -16.04 23.44 12.15
N GLY A 239 -15.30 23.15 13.21
CA GLY A 239 -15.71 23.45 14.58
C GLY A 239 -15.98 22.24 15.47
N SER A 240 -15.01 21.33 15.63
CA SER A 240 -14.84 20.62 16.88
C SER A 240 -13.35 20.51 17.19
N THR A 241 -12.88 21.36 18.06
CA THR A 241 -11.68 21.08 18.83
C THR A 241 -11.99 19.83 19.64
N SER A 242 -11.68 18.64 19.11
CA SER A 242 -11.70 17.43 19.88
C SER A 242 -10.54 17.55 20.88
N SER A 243 -10.90 17.64 22.15
CA SER A 243 -9.98 17.38 23.24
C SER A 243 -9.25 16.06 22.95
N VAL A 244 -7.94 16.15 22.81
CA VAL A 244 -7.03 15.00 22.78
C VAL A 244 -7.29 14.20 24.05
N VAL A 245 -7.91 13.06 23.89
CA VAL A 245 -7.89 12.03 24.92
C VAL A 245 -6.62 11.24 24.66
N ASP A 246 -5.60 11.50 25.49
CA ASP A 246 -4.42 10.67 25.58
C ASP A 246 -4.85 9.23 25.93
N ILE A 247 -4.96 8.40 24.93
CA ILE A 247 -4.97 6.95 25.13
C ILE A 247 -3.50 6.53 25.01
N ALA A 248 -2.87 6.45 26.18
CA ALA A 248 -1.57 5.83 26.33
C ALA A 248 -1.57 4.46 25.61
N CYS A 249 -0.58 4.25 24.76
CA CYS A 249 -0.20 2.94 24.25
C CYS A 249 0.02 2.02 25.46
N MET A 250 -0.91 1.15 25.73
CA MET A 250 -0.69 0.03 26.65
C MET A 250 -0.03 -1.09 25.84
N SER A 251 1.17 -1.39 26.30
CA SER A 251 2.08 -2.50 25.97
C SER A 251 1.40 -3.86 25.89
#